data_4dc8b96c68c2d35041d424448ff12235
#
_entry.id   4dc8b96c68c2d35041d424448ff12235
#
_cell.length_a   1.000
_cell.length_b   1.000
_cell.length_c   1.000
_cell.angle_alpha   90.00
_cell.angle_beta   90.00
_cell.angle_gamma   90.00
#
_symmetry.space_group_name_H-M   'P 1'
#
loop_
_entity.id
_entity.type
_entity.pdbx_description
1 polymer ?
#
loop_
_entity_poly.entity_id
_entity_poly.type
_entity_poly.pdbx_seq_one_letter_code
_entity_poly.pdbx_strand_id
1 'polypeptide(L)'
;MHAWGSSKTRPETEEIKIVQRRLEELNEREMTEESKEEFLVKSKKLDVLLRQQEIFWRQRSRVSWLNHGDRNTKFFHNKASQRRRRNYIQGIKTKNGDWVEEIEEVVEVASDYFQNIFKAGACDKMEECLNAIPHKMTDDMLEVLSRPYSREEVKAALFQMGPIKALGPDGMNALFNQKFWHIVGNDVTDAVLDFLHSGYMMPEMNYTHIVLIPKVKKPDKMLDFRPISLCNVIYKIISKVMANRLKLILSQLISPTQSAFVPGRLIFDNVLVAYEILHAMHLKKKGKKGSLALKLDVSKAYDRVEWSFVSEMMIKMGFPEVWVDRVMCCVSTPSFSVKINGKAYGNIIPSRGLRQEDLLSPYLFLLCAEGFTSLLAKAERDGKLNGVAICRTAPKITNLLFADDSLIFCQANENEV
;
A
#
# COMPACT_ATOMS: atom_id res chain seq x y z
N MET A 1 -5.09 21.22 -14.24
CA MET A 1 -5.68 19.93 -14.66
C MET A 1 -6.99 19.58 -13.95
N HIS A 2 -7.17 19.90 -12.67
CA HIS A 2 -8.46 19.66 -11.97
C HIS A 2 -9.64 20.38 -12.65
N ALA A 3 -9.49 21.65 -13.02
CA ALA A 3 -10.51 22.41 -13.72
C ALA A 3 -10.84 21.84 -15.12
N TRP A 4 -9.83 21.37 -15.86
CA TRP A 4 -10.01 20.72 -17.16
C TRP A 4 -10.68 19.35 -17.04
N GLY A 5 -10.31 18.54 -16.03
CA GLY A 5 -10.92 17.24 -15.79
C GLY A 5 -12.37 17.32 -15.29
N SER A 6 -12.74 18.37 -14.55
CA SER A 6 -14.11 18.61 -14.10
C SER A 6 -15.01 19.22 -15.19
N SER A 7 -14.43 19.90 -16.18
CA SER A 7 -15.17 20.44 -17.34
C SER A 7 -15.49 19.37 -18.41
N LYS A 8 -14.79 18.24 -18.41
CA LYS A 8 -15.09 17.10 -19.28
C LYS A 8 -16.14 16.22 -18.61
N THR A 9 -17.38 16.48 -18.96
CA THR A 9 -18.53 15.63 -18.65
C THR A 9 -18.27 14.18 -19.05
N ARG A 10 -18.98 13.24 -18.39
CA ARG A 10 -19.00 11.80 -18.73
C ARG A 10 -19.12 11.65 -20.24
N PRO A 11 -18.50 10.59 -20.87
CA PRO A 11 -18.85 10.25 -22.25
C PRO A 11 -20.37 10.11 -22.29
N GLU A 12 -21.01 11.08 -22.94
CA GLU A 12 -22.41 11.37 -22.67
C GLU A 12 -23.24 10.21 -23.18
N THR A 13 -23.93 9.55 -22.24
CA THR A 13 -24.97 8.57 -22.58
C THR A 13 -25.95 9.19 -23.58
N GLU A 14 -26.13 10.50 -23.56
CA GLU A 14 -26.94 11.28 -24.48
C GLU A 14 -26.33 11.36 -25.90
N GLU A 15 -25.02 11.64 -26.00
CA GLU A 15 -24.35 11.68 -27.31
C GLU A 15 -24.32 10.31 -27.99
N ILE A 16 -24.15 9.24 -27.21
CA ILE A 16 -24.25 7.87 -27.70
C ILE A 16 -25.68 7.60 -28.25
N LYS A 17 -26.71 7.99 -27.52
CA LYS A 17 -28.10 7.82 -27.95
C LYS A 17 -28.42 8.61 -29.23
N ILE A 18 -27.93 9.85 -29.32
CA ILE A 18 -28.10 10.68 -30.51
C ILE A 18 -27.47 10.02 -31.73
N VAL A 19 -26.23 9.56 -31.60
CA VAL A 19 -25.50 8.90 -32.70
C VAL A 19 -26.17 7.57 -33.08
N GLN A 20 -26.65 6.78 -32.10
CA GLN A 20 -27.36 5.54 -32.34
C GLN A 20 -28.65 5.79 -33.09
N ARG A 21 -29.50 6.74 -32.65
CA ARG A 21 -30.74 7.11 -33.34
C ARG A 21 -30.46 7.54 -34.77
N ARG A 22 -29.43 8.34 -35.00
CA ARG A 22 -29.05 8.78 -36.35
C ARG A 22 -28.64 7.62 -37.25
N LEU A 23 -27.93 6.63 -36.71
CA LEU A 23 -27.56 5.42 -37.44
C LEU A 23 -28.79 4.56 -37.77
N GLU A 24 -29.79 4.46 -36.88
CA GLU A 24 -31.06 3.79 -37.11
C GLU A 24 -31.83 4.49 -38.24
N GLU A 25 -31.95 5.83 -38.19
CA GLU A 25 -32.60 6.61 -39.25
C GLU A 25 -31.92 6.44 -40.62
N LEU A 26 -30.59 6.36 -40.68
CA LEU A 26 -29.84 6.14 -41.91
C LEU A 26 -30.02 4.71 -42.45
N ASN A 27 -30.20 3.73 -41.56
CA ASN A 27 -30.39 2.34 -41.94
C ASN A 27 -31.79 2.04 -42.48
N GLU A 28 -32.77 2.88 -42.13
CA GLU A 28 -34.17 2.78 -42.62
C GLU A 28 -34.40 3.49 -43.95
N ARG A 29 -33.46 4.29 -44.43
CA ARG A 29 -33.57 5.03 -45.73
C ARG A 29 -32.88 4.28 -46.86
N GLU A 30 -33.27 4.59 -48.11
CA GLU A 30 -32.54 4.14 -49.29
C GLU A 30 -31.10 4.60 -49.25
N MET A 31 -30.18 3.68 -49.47
CA MET A 31 -28.73 3.90 -49.37
C MET A 31 -28.20 4.63 -50.61
N THR A 32 -28.08 5.94 -50.50
CA THR A 32 -27.30 6.77 -51.45
C THR A 32 -25.82 6.77 -51.06
N GLU A 33 -24.90 7.14 -51.95
CA GLU A 33 -23.47 7.23 -51.63
C GLU A 33 -23.22 8.20 -50.46
N GLU A 34 -23.95 9.32 -50.40
CA GLU A 34 -23.87 10.31 -49.32
C GLU A 34 -24.32 9.74 -47.98
N SER A 35 -25.43 8.97 -47.96
CA SER A 35 -25.91 8.31 -46.74
C SER A 35 -25.02 7.19 -46.25
N LYS A 36 -24.29 6.50 -47.14
CA LYS A 36 -23.27 5.50 -46.77
C LYS A 36 -22.07 6.17 -46.11
N GLU A 37 -21.59 7.29 -46.64
CA GLU A 37 -20.46 8.02 -46.06
C GLU A 37 -20.80 8.57 -44.68
N GLU A 38 -21.99 9.17 -44.51
CA GLU A 38 -22.49 9.61 -43.20
C GLU A 38 -22.58 8.44 -42.22
N PHE A 39 -23.11 7.29 -42.64
CA PHE A 39 -23.24 6.08 -41.82
C PHE A 39 -21.85 5.60 -41.32
N LEU A 40 -20.84 5.54 -42.20
CA LEU A 40 -19.48 5.14 -41.84
C LEU A 40 -18.86 6.11 -40.85
N VAL A 41 -19.01 7.42 -41.02
CA VAL A 41 -18.52 8.44 -40.10
C VAL A 41 -19.19 8.32 -38.73
N LYS A 42 -20.53 8.20 -38.69
CA LYS A 42 -21.25 8.04 -37.43
C LYS A 42 -20.96 6.72 -36.72
N SER A 43 -20.81 5.62 -37.49
CA SER A 43 -20.41 4.32 -36.93
C SER A 43 -19.02 4.38 -36.26
N LYS A 44 -18.04 4.98 -36.91
CA LYS A 44 -16.72 5.22 -36.32
C LYS A 44 -16.82 6.08 -35.06
N LYS A 45 -17.63 7.14 -35.07
CA LYS A 45 -17.86 8.00 -33.90
C LYS A 45 -18.49 7.21 -32.74
N LEU A 46 -19.49 6.37 -33.03
CA LEU A 46 -20.12 5.51 -32.03
C LEU A 46 -19.11 4.55 -31.40
N ASP A 47 -18.26 3.92 -32.17
CA ASP A 47 -17.21 3.02 -31.69
C ASP A 47 -16.25 3.72 -30.73
N VAL A 48 -15.84 4.95 -31.04
CA VAL A 48 -14.97 5.75 -30.17
C VAL A 48 -15.67 6.05 -28.85
N LEU A 49 -16.93 6.50 -28.90
CA LEU A 49 -17.71 6.84 -27.69
C LEU A 49 -17.94 5.62 -26.80
N LEU A 50 -18.32 4.47 -27.38
CA LEU A 50 -18.54 3.23 -26.65
C LEU A 50 -17.25 2.72 -26.01
N ARG A 51 -16.10 2.83 -26.71
CA ARG A 51 -14.80 2.47 -26.16
C ARG A 51 -14.41 3.38 -25.00
N GLN A 52 -14.65 4.68 -25.10
CA GLN A 52 -14.40 5.63 -24.02
C GLN A 52 -15.28 5.31 -22.79
N GLN A 53 -16.56 4.99 -23.01
CA GLN A 53 -17.48 4.60 -21.95
C GLN A 53 -17.04 3.32 -21.25
N GLU A 54 -16.59 2.31 -22.00
CA GLU A 54 -16.07 1.06 -21.45
C GLU A 54 -14.84 1.31 -20.58
N ILE A 55 -13.83 2.07 -21.08
CA ILE A 55 -12.61 2.41 -20.34
C ILE A 55 -12.97 3.12 -19.02
N PHE A 56 -13.92 4.07 -19.08
CA PHE A 56 -14.36 4.81 -17.92
C PHE A 56 -14.96 3.90 -16.82
N TRP A 57 -15.86 2.99 -17.18
CA TRP A 57 -16.50 2.08 -16.23
C TRP A 57 -15.57 0.98 -15.76
N ARG A 58 -14.73 0.44 -16.64
CA ARG A 58 -13.70 -0.55 -16.32
C ARG A 58 -12.74 -0.01 -15.26
N GLN A 59 -12.25 1.20 -15.42
CA GLN A 59 -11.36 1.84 -14.44
C GLN A 59 -12.03 1.96 -13.07
N ARG A 60 -13.32 2.35 -13.02
CA ARG A 60 -14.08 2.50 -11.76
C ARG A 60 -14.46 1.19 -11.11
N SER A 61 -14.69 0.16 -11.90
CA SER A 61 -15.03 -1.17 -11.39
C SER A 61 -13.88 -1.85 -10.67
N ARG A 62 -12.62 -1.50 -11.01
CA ARG A 62 -11.39 -2.14 -10.52
C ARG A 62 -11.31 -3.64 -10.86
N VAL A 63 -12.00 -4.09 -11.88
CA VAL A 63 -11.92 -5.46 -12.38
C VAL A 63 -10.76 -5.54 -13.36
N SER A 64 -9.72 -6.31 -13.02
CA SER A 64 -8.49 -6.46 -13.83
C SER A 64 -8.44 -7.75 -14.64
N TRP A 65 -9.19 -8.79 -14.23
CA TRP A 65 -9.14 -10.11 -14.85
C TRP A 65 -9.87 -10.18 -16.21
N LEU A 66 -10.83 -9.27 -16.45
CA LEU A 66 -11.58 -9.20 -17.70
C LEU A 66 -10.90 -8.23 -18.65
N ASN A 67 -9.81 -8.67 -19.30
CA ASN A 67 -8.98 -7.81 -20.14
C ASN A 67 -9.38 -7.84 -21.63
N HIS A 68 -10.00 -8.93 -22.11
CA HIS A 68 -10.36 -9.14 -23.51
C HIS A 68 -11.72 -9.84 -23.59
N GLY A 69 -12.52 -9.48 -24.57
CA GLY A 69 -13.86 -10.04 -24.80
C GLY A 69 -14.88 -8.97 -25.17
N ASP A 70 -16.15 -9.33 -25.15
CA ASP A 70 -17.27 -8.43 -25.44
C ASP A 70 -17.27 -7.19 -24.56
N ARG A 71 -17.83 -6.09 -25.09
CA ARG A 71 -17.97 -4.82 -24.37
C ARG A 71 -18.90 -4.98 -23.16
N ASN A 72 -18.32 -5.25 -21.98
CA ASN A 72 -19.03 -5.50 -20.73
C ASN A 72 -19.36 -4.23 -19.93
N THR A 73 -19.74 -3.13 -20.60
CA THR A 73 -19.97 -1.83 -19.96
C THR A 73 -21.00 -1.92 -18.84
N LYS A 74 -22.11 -2.66 -19.03
CA LYS A 74 -23.14 -2.88 -18.00
C LYS A 74 -22.60 -3.60 -16.77
N PHE A 75 -21.75 -4.60 -16.95
CA PHE A 75 -21.08 -5.32 -15.86
C PHE A 75 -20.16 -4.37 -15.06
N PHE A 76 -19.31 -3.62 -15.74
CA PHE A 76 -18.40 -2.67 -15.09
C PHE A 76 -19.15 -1.56 -14.37
N HIS A 77 -20.22 -1.04 -14.96
CA HIS A 77 -21.11 -0.07 -14.33
C HIS A 77 -21.75 -0.61 -13.04
N ASN A 78 -22.30 -1.82 -13.08
CA ASN A 78 -22.89 -2.46 -11.91
C ASN A 78 -21.85 -2.68 -10.80
N LYS A 79 -20.66 -3.16 -11.13
CA LYS A 79 -19.57 -3.33 -10.16
C LYS A 79 -19.11 -2.01 -9.56
N ALA A 80 -18.97 -0.97 -10.36
CA ALA A 80 -18.61 0.36 -9.88
C ALA A 80 -19.69 0.94 -8.95
N SER A 81 -20.97 0.77 -9.30
CA SER A 81 -22.11 1.23 -8.49
C SER A 81 -22.23 0.47 -7.17
N GLN A 82 -22.07 -0.87 -7.19
CA GLN A 82 -22.03 -1.68 -5.97
C GLN A 82 -20.89 -1.25 -5.05
N ARG A 83 -19.69 -1.02 -5.63
CA ARG A 83 -18.53 -0.56 -4.86
C ARG A 83 -18.78 0.83 -4.25
N ARG A 84 -19.35 1.76 -5.00
CA ARG A 84 -19.71 3.09 -4.49
C ARG A 84 -20.67 3.01 -3.32
N ARG A 85 -21.76 2.19 -3.43
CA ARG A 85 -22.72 1.97 -2.33
C ARG A 85 -22.07 1.35 -1.12
N ARG A 86 -21.20 0.33 -1.31
CA ARG A 86 -20.50 -0.32 -0.22
C ARG A 86 -19.54 0.61 0.54
N ASN A 87 -18.89 1.51 -0.19
CA ASN A 87 -17.89 2.41 0.39
C ASN A 87 -18.49 3.74 0.85
N TYR A 88 -19.78 3.95 0.66
CA TYR A 88 -20.47 5.15 1.13
C TYR A 88 -20.62 5.08 2.65
N ILE A 89 -20.17 6.12 3.34
CA ILE A 89 -20.25 6.26 4.80
C ILE A 89 -21.56 7.02 5.08
N GLN A 90 -22.52 6.32 5.64
CA GLN A 90 -23.82 6.90 6.05
C GLN A 90 -23.69 7.65 7.37
N GLY A 91 -22.94 7.06 8.29
CA GLY A 91 -22.69 7.61 9.61
C GLY A 91 -21.61 6.80 10.31
N ILE A 92 -21.25 7.22 11.50
CA ILE A 92 -20.20 6.59 12.30
C ILE A 92 -20.49 6.76 13.79
N LYS A 93 -20.01 5.85 14.64
CA LYS A 93 -20.07 6.00 16.09
C LYS A 93 -18.93 6.86 16.62
N THR A 94 -19.27 7.79 17.48
CA THR A 94 -18.32 8.55 18.27
C THR A 94 -17.56 7.64 19.25
N LYS A 95 -16.58 8.19 19.97
CA LYS A 95 -15.87 7.47 21.05
C LYS A 95 -16.82 7.07 22.21
N ASN A 96 -17.90 7.83 22.40
CA ASN A 96 -18.91 7.59 23.43
C ASN A 96 -19.94 6.53 23.01
N GLY A 97 -19.94 6.12 21.74
CA GLY A 97 -20.88 5.14 21.19
C GLY A 97 -22.09 5.75 20.49
N ASP A 98 -22.24 7.08 20.47
CA ASP A 98 -23.32 7.78 19.79
C ASP A 98 -23.17 7.70 18.28
N TRP A 99 -24.29 7.47 17.59
CA TRP A 99 -24.32 7.41 16.12
C TRP A 99 -24.52 8.81 15.55
N VAL A 100 -23.62 9.23 14.64
CA VAL A 100 -23.67 10.52 13.94
C VAL A 100 -23.73 10.31 12.43
N GLU A 101 -24.57 11.08 11.73
CA GLU A 101 -24.81 11.00 10.28
C GLU A 101 -24.44 12.31 9.55
N GLU A 102 -24.48 13.44 10.27
CA GLU A 102 -24.11 14.72 9.68
C GLU A 102 -22.65 14.71 9.25
N ILE A 103 -22.40 15.25 8.04
CA ILE A 103 -21.07 15.12 7.42
C ILE A 103 -19.97 15.81 8.23
N GLU A 104 -20.30 16.90 8.90
CA GLU A 104 -19.42 17.69 9.74
C GLU A 104 -18.99 16.87 10.97
N GLU A 105 -19.92 16.18 11.62
CA GLU A 105 -19.65 15.32 12.78
C GLU A 105 -18.85 14.08 12.37
N VAL A 106 -19.19 13.47 11.24
CA VAL A 106 -18.44 12.33 10.68
C VAL A 106 -16.99 12.73 10.37
N VAL A 107 -16.78 13.94 9.84
CA VAL A 107 -15.46 14.51 9.56
C VAL A 107 -14.68 14.75 10.84
N GLU A 108 -15.33 15.27 11.88
CA GLU A 108 -14.73 15.51 13.19
C GLU A 108 -14.26 14.19 13.82
N VAL A 109 -15.13 13.18 13.88
CA VAL A 109 -14.79 11.84 14.39
C VAL A 109 -13.61 11.23 13.65
N ALA A 110 -13.59 11.35 12.32
CA ALA A 110 -12.51 10.83 11.49
C ALA A 110 -11.20 11.60 11.70
N SER A 111 -11.26 12.92 11.78
CA SER A 111 -10.09 13.79 11.99
C SER A 111 -9.47 13.53 13.37
N ASP A 112 -10.27 13.50 14.41
CA ASP A 112 -9.86 13.16 15.77
C ASP A 112 -9.19 11.79 15.85
N TYR A 113 -9.77 10.81 15.17
CA TYR A 113 -9.22 9.47 15.14
C TYR A 113 -7.81 9.46 14.54
N PHE A 114 -7.62 10.12 13.38
CA PHE A 114 -6.32 10.14 12.71
C PHE A 114 -5.30 11.02 13.42
N GLN A 115 -5.70 12.16 13.99
CA GLN A 115 -4.81 12.98 14.83
C GLN A 115 -4.27 12.17 16.00
N ASN A 116 -5.12 11.37 16.66
CA ASN A 116 -4.71 10.55 17.81
C ASN A 116 -3.81 9.37 17.38
N ILE A 117 -4.14 8.66 16.29
CA ILE A 117 -3.36 7.48 15.91
C ILE A 117 -2.00 7.85 15.31
N PHE A 118 -1.89 9.00 14.63
CA PHE A 118 -0.66 9.50 14.04
C PHE A 118 0.17 10.40 14.98
N LYS A 119 -0.26 10.55 16.24
CA LYS A 119 0.52 11.26 17.25
C LYS A 119 1.59 10.34 17.83
N ALA A 120 2.85 10.78 17.76
CA ALA A 120 3.98 10.04 18.34
C ALA A 120 3.79 9.78 19.83
N GLY A 121 4.24 8.61 20.27
CA GLY A 121 4.26 8.19 21.66
C GLY A 121 5.67 8.15 22.24
N ALA A 122 5.78 7.86 23.53
CA ALA A 122 7.05 7.57 24.16
C ALA A 122 7.54 6.16 23.75
N CYS A 123 8.84 6.03 23.49
CA CYS A 123 9.51 4.76 23.20
C CYS A 123 10.45 4.37 24.37
N ASP A 124 9.87 3.95 25.49
CA ASP A 124 10.60 3.75 26.75
C ASP A 124 11.70 2.66 26.68
N LYS A 125 11.60 1.71 25.74
CA LYS A 125 12.54 0.60 25.59
C LYS A 125 13.26 0.58 24.23
N MET A 126 13.30 1.72 23.56
CA MET A 126 13.93 1.80 22.24
C MET A 126 15.41 1.39 22.28
N GLU A 127 16.16 1.87 23.26
CA GLU A 127 17.59 1.59 23.43
C GLU A 127 17.86 0.09 23.65
N GLU A 128 17.03 -0.59 24.46
CA GLU A 128 17.14 -2.04 24.69
C GLU A 128 16.98 -2.82 23.37
N CYS A 129 16.01 -2.41 22.54
CA CYS A 129 15.78 -3.00 21.24
C CYS A 129 16.97 -2.73 20.29
N LEU A 130 17.41 -1.48 20.19
CA LEU A 130 18.50 -1.09 19.30
C LEU A 130 19.83 -1.78 19.66
N ASN A 131 20.08 -2.05 20.94
CA ASN A 131 21.27 -2.79 21.39
C ASN A 131 21.24 -4.29 21.05
N ALA A 132 20.08 -4.83 20.68
CA ALA A 132 19.97 -6.20 20.19
C ALA A 132 20.24 -6.34 18.69
N ILE A 133 20.27 -5.23 17.94
CA ILE A 133 20.39 -5.22 16.49
C ILE A 133 21.86 -5.27 16.07
N PRO A 134 22.26 -6.26 15.27
CA PRO A 134 23.61 -6.32 14.72
C PRO A 134 23.74 -5.33 13.55
N HIS A 135 24.99 -4.86 13.33
CA HIS A 135 25.34 -4.23 12.06
C HIS A 135 25.22 -5.25 10.93
N LYS A 136 24.47 -4.92 9.87
CA LYS A 136 24.15 -5.85 8.78
C LYS A 136 24.64 -5.41 7.41
N MET A 137 24.95 -4.10 7.24
CA MET A 137 25.38 -3.58 5.96
C MET A 137 26.79 -4.04 5.63
N THR A 138 26.97 -4.54 4.41
CA THR A 138 28.27 -4.88 3.81
C THR A 138 28.65 -3.81 2.79
N ASP A 139 29.93 -3.79 2.36
CA ASP A 139 30.42 -2.84 1.36
C ASP A 139 29.64 -2.94 0.03
N ASP A 140 29.31 -4.16 -0.41
CA ASP A 140 28.50 -4.39 -1.62
C ASP A 140 27.09 -3.77 -1.48
N MET A 141 26.45 -3.87 -0.31
CA MET A 141 25.15 -3.27 -0.05
C MET A 141 25.23 -1.74 -0.01
N LEU A 142 26.30 -1.21 0.58
CA LEU A 142 26.58 0.22 0.61
C LEU A 142 26.75 0.77 -0.81
N GLU A 143 27.49 0.06 -1.68
CA GLU A 143 27.62 0.41 -3.10
C GLU A 143 26.26 0.46 -3.81
N VAL A 144 25.41 -0.56 -3.62
CA VAL A 144 24.06 -0.60 -4.23
C VAL A 144 23.23 0.61 -3.84
N LEU A 145 23.26 1.04 -2.58
CA LEU A 145 22.48 2.18 -2.10
C LEU A 145 23.07 3.53 -2.50
N SER A 146 24.42 3.63 -2.58
CA SER A 146 25.13 4.90 -2.76
C SER A 146 25.36 5.27 -4.23
N ARG A 147 25.25 4.31 -5.17
CA ARG A 147 25.44 4.59 -6.59
C ARG A 147 24.49 5.70 -7.07
N PRO A 148 24.91 6.54 -8.03
CA PRO A 148 24.06 7.58 -8.60
C PRO A 148 22.72 7.02 -9.12
N TYR A 149 21.66 7.80 -8.96
CA TYR A 149 20.35 7.44 -9.52
C TYR A 149 20.31 7.73 -11.02
N SER A 150 19.71 6.83 -11.79
CA SER A 150 19.65 6.97 -13.24
C SER A 150 18.24 7.22 -13.78
N ARG A 151 18.18 7.77 -15.01
CA ARG A 151 16.91 7.99 -15.72
C ARG A 151 16.17 6.68 -16.01
N GLU A 152 16.93 5.60 -16.22
CA GLU A 152 16.42 4.26 -16.47
C GLU A 152 15.72 3.69 -15.24
N GLU A 153 16.25 3.93 -14.03
CA GLU A 153 15.61 3.52 -12.76
C GLU A 153 14.27 4.22 -12.58
N VAL A 154 14.19 5.52 -12.88
CA VAL A 154 12.94 6.31 -12.80
C VAL A 154 11.91 5.77 -13.80
N LYS A 155 12.30 5.56 -15.04
CA LYS A 155 11.44 4.98 -16.08
C LYS A 155 10.97 3.58 -15.70
N ALA A 156 11.89 2.71 -15.26
CA ALA A 156 11.57 1.36 -14.83
C ALA A 156 10.58 1.36 -13.65
N ALA A 157 10.78 2.23 -12.67
CA ALA A 157 9.88 2.39 -11.53
C ALA A 157 8.45 2.75 -11.96
N LEU A 158 8.28 3.73 -12.87
CA LEU A 158 6.98 4.11 -13.40
C LEU A 158 6.31 2.95 -14.17
N PHE A 159 7.04 2.25 -15.04
CA PHE A 159 6.46 1.17 -15.87
C PHE A 159 6.17 -0.12 -15.09
N GLN A 160 6.77 -0.31 -13.91
CA GLN A 160 6.40 -1.37 -12.96
C GLN A 160 5.11 -1.07 -12.20
N MET A 161 4.63 0.18 -12.20
CA MET A 161 3.40 0.55 -11.49
C MET A 161 2.16 0.13 -12.28
N GLY A 162 1.15 -0.37 -11.58
CA GLY A 162 -0.15 -0.67 -12.21
C GLY A 162 -0.79 0.59 -12.81
N PRO A 163 -1.10 0.58 -14.12
CA PRO A 163 -1.49 1.77 -14.87
C PRO A 163 -2.74 2.48 -14.32
N ILE A 164 -3.75 1.72 -13.88
CA ILE A 164 -5.06 2.22 -13.45
C ILE A 164 -5.25 2.22 -11.93
N LYS A 165 -4.17 2.29 -11.15
CA LYS A 165 -4.25 2.45 -9.68
C LYS A 165 -4.96 3.75 -9.30
N ALA A 166 -5.42 3.86 -8.04
CA ALA A 166 -6.16 5.02 -7.56
C ALA A 166 -5.34 6.32 -7.69
N LEU A 167 -6.07 7.38 -8.05
CA LEU A 167 -5.51 8.72 -8.25
C LEU A 167 -5.12 9.33 -6.91
N GLY A 168 -4.02 10.04 -6.88
CA GLY A 168 -3.65 10.94 -5.79
C GLY A 168 -4.42 12.27 -5.81
N PRO A 169 -4.01 13.24 -4.97
CA PRO A 169 -4.54 14.60 -4.99
C PRO A 169 -4.36 15.31 -6.32
N ASP A 170 -3.29 14.98 -7.07
CA ASP A 170 -2.99 15.49 -8.42
C ASP A 170 -4.04 15.07 -9.48
N GLY A 171 -4.89 14.09 -9.17
CA GLY A 171 -5.89 13.57 -10.11
C GLY A 171 -5.30 12.75 -11.24
N MET A 172 -4.01 12.37 -11.17
CA MET A 172 -3.32 11.58 -12.17
C MET A 172 -3.17 10.11 -11.76
N ASN A 173 -3.05 9.24 -12.75
CA ASN A 173 -2.66 7.83 -12.57
C ASN A 173 -1.34 7.55 -13.33
N ALA A 174 -0.73 6.42 -13.03
CA ALA A 174 0.50 6.03 -13.70
C ALA A 174 0.32 5.89 -15.23
N LEU A 175 -0.87 5.48 -15.69
CA LEU A 175 -1.19 5.32 -17.11
C LEU A 175 -0.95 6.61 -17.92
N PHE A 176 -1.29 7.78 -17.35
CA PHE A 176 -1.05 9.06 -18.02
C PHE A 176 0.44 9.24 -18.32
N ASN A 177 1.28 9.11 -17.29
CA ASN A 177 2.73 9.27 -17.45
C ASN A 177 3.34 8.16 -18.33
N GLN A 178 2.86 6.91 -18.22
CA GLN A 178 3.31 5.81 -19.07
C GLN A 178 2.97 6.05 -20.56
N LYS A 179 1.73 6.49 -20.84
CA LYS A 179 1.26 6.70 -22.22
C LYS A 179 1.91 7.91 -22.89
N PHE A 180 2.10 8.98 -22.13
CA PHE A 180 2.67 10.24 -22.62
C PHE A 180 4.13 10.42 -22.19
N TRP A 181 4.84 9.31 -21.91
CA TRP A 181 6.24 9.35 -21.48
C TRP A 181 7.15 10.11 -22.45
N HIS A 182 6.90 10.03 -23.75
CA HIS A 182 7.65 10.75 -24.78
C HIS A 182 7.49 12.27 -24.70
N ILE A 183 6.48 12.76 -23.99
CA ILE A 183 6.23 14.20 -23.77
C ILE A 183 6.71 14.61 -22.37
N VAL A 184 6.23 13.91 -21.31
CA VAL A 184 6.43 14.32 -19.92
C VAL A 184 7.61 13.65 -19.23
N GLY A 185 8.26 12.70 -19.91
CA GLY A 185 9.25 11.83 -19.30
C GLY A 185 10.49 12.56 -18.78
N ASN A 186 10.93 13.61 -19.46
CA ASN A 186 12.07 14.42 -19.00
C ASN A 186 11.71 15.17 -17.71
N ASP A 187 10.60 15.91 -17.69
CA ASP A 187 10.18 16.69 -16.53
C ASP A 187 9.92 15.80 -15.30
N VAL A 188 9.27 14.65 -15.51
CA VAL A 188 9.03 13.66 -14.44
C VAL A 188 10.36 13.10 -13.92
N THR A 189 11.29 12.79 -14.81
CA THR A 189 12.59 12.24 -14.43
C THR A 189 13.41 13.26 -13.66
N ASP A 190 13.46 14.50 -14.15
CA ASP A 190 14.23 15.58 -13.53
C ASP A 190 13.67 15.89 -12.13
N ALA A 191 12.34 15.98 -11.96
CA ALA A 191 11.72 16.18 -10.65
C ALA A 191 11.99 15.04 -9.64
N VAL A 192 12.01 13.79 -10.12
CA VAL A 192 12.33 12.62 -9.27
C VAL A 192 13.81 12.61 -8.89
N LEU A 193 14.71 12.84 -9.87
CA LEU A 193 16.15 12.87 -9.63
C LEU A 193 16.57 14.05 -8.75
N ASP A 194 15.92 15.22 -8.89
CA ASP A 194 16.16 16.37 -8.02
C ASP A 194 15.93 16.01 -6.56
N PHE A 195 14.80 15.40 -6.21
CA PHE A 195 14.59 14.89 -4.85
C PHE A 195 15.64 13.84 -4.45
N LEU A 196 15.91 12.87 -5.30
CA LEU A 196 16.84 11.78 -4.98
C LEU A 196 18.29 12.26 -4.79
N HIS A 197 18.67 13.41 -5.36
CA HIS A 197 19.98 14.04 -5.16
C HIS A 197 19.99 15.04 -4.01
N SER A 198 19.01 15.94 -3.96
CA SER A 198 18.97 17.03 -2.99
C SER A 198 18.43 16.60 -1.62
N GLY A 199 17.53 15.59 -1.58
CA GLY A 199 16.76 15.22 -0.39
C GLY A 199 15.59 16.17 -0.10
N TYR A 200 15.38 17.21 -0.90
CA TYR A 200 14.29 18.16 -0.70
C TYR A 200 13.02 17.74 -1.46
N MET A 201 11.92 17.61 -0.74
CA MET A 201 10.60 17.29 -1.31
C MET A 201 9.64 18.46 -1.16
N MET A 202 9.07 18.92 -2.26
CA MET A 202 8.02 19.93 -2.22
C MET A 202 6.79 19.38 -1.47
N PRO A 203 6.18 20.16 -0.55
CA PRO A 203 5.05 19.70 0.27
C PRO A 203 3.88 19.14 -0.57
N GLU A 204 3.60 19.76 -1.73
CA GLU A 204 2.52 19.34 -2.63
C GLU A 204 2.75 17.93 -3.20
N MET A 205 4.01 17.52 -3.42
CA MET A 205 4.32 16.18 -3.90
C MET A 205 3.97 15.11 -2.87
N ASN A 206 4.10 15.42 -1.57
CA ASN A 206 3.87 14.48 -0.48
C ASN A 206 2.47 14.59 0.15
N TYR A 207 1.67 15.59 -0.27
CA TYR A 207 0.28 15.69 0.14
C TYR A 207 -0.52 14.45 -0.30
N THR A 208 -1.32 13.89 0.60
CA THR A 208 -1.92 12.56 0.42
C THR A 208 -3.38 12.55 0.91
N HIS A 209 -4.28 11.93 0.14
CA HIS A 209 -5.64 11.66 0.60
C HIS A 209 -5.73 10.30 1.28
N ILE A 210 -6.33 10.23 2.46
CA ILE A 210 -6.71 8.99 3.12
C ILE A 210 -8.15 8.65 2.74
N VAL A 211 -8.36 7.46 2.17
CA VAL A 211 -9.69 6.92 1.84
C VAL A 211 -10.02 5.78 2.78
N LEU A 212 -11.24 5.78 3.32
CA LEU A 212 -11.75 4.77 4.23
C LEU A 212 -12.41 3.63 3.45
N ILE A 213 -11.83 2.43 3.52
CA ILE A 213 -12.38 1.23 2.88
C ILE A 213 -12.95 0.29 3.95
N PRO A 214 -14.25 -0.06 3.89
CA PRO A 214 -14.87 -0.95 4.86
C PRO A 214 -14.21 -2.33 4.90
N LYS A 215 -13.85 -2.80 6.10
CA LYS A 215 -13.39 -4.18 6.36
C LYS A 215 -14.56 -5.13 6.52
N VAL A 216 -15.67 -4.64 7.05
CA VAL A 216 -16.89 -5.39 7.37
C VAL A 216 -18.08 -4.92 6.52
N LYS A 217 -19.18 -5.69 6.50
CA LYS A 217 -20.37 -5.35 5.69
C LYS A 217 -21.12 -4.10 6.18
N LYS A 218 -21.13 -3.89 7.49
CA LYS A 218 -21.79 -2.73 8.15
C LYS A 218 -20.78 -2.09 9.11
N PRO A 219 -19.91 -1.20 8.60
CA PRO A 219 -18.94 -0.52 9.45
C PRO A 219 -19.67 0.54 10.30
N ASP A 220 -19.41 0.54 11.60
CA ASP A 220 -19.99 1.52 12.53
C ASP A 220 -18.93 2.30 13.32
N LYS A 221 -17.66 1.87 13.27
CA LYS A 221 -16.53 2.48 13.98
C LYS A 221 -15.37 2.74 13.05
N MET A 222 -14.50 3.70 13.36
CA MET A 222 -13.28 3.97 12.60
C MET A 222 -12.36 2.73 12.47
N LEU A 223 -12.38 1.82 13.43
CA LEU A 223 -11.63 0.56 13.41
C LEU A 223 -12.10 -0.40 12.30
N ASP A 224 -13.36 -0.29 11.88
CA ASP A 224 -13.94 -1.12 10.83
C ASP A 224 -13.52 -0.70 9.42
N PHE A 225 -12.77 0.39 9.32
CA PHE A 225 -12.23 0.86 8.06
C PHE A 225 -10.73 0.61 7.96
N ARG A 226 -10.26 0.37 6.73
CA ARG A 226 -8.85 0.39 6.38
C ARG A 226 -8.52 1.74 5.75
N PRO A 227 -7.61 2.52 6.33
CA PRO A 227 -7.15 3.76 5.71
C PRO A 227 -6.21 3.42 4.55
N ILE A 228 -6.53 3.90 3.35
CA ILE A 228 -5.71 3.74 2.15
C ILE A 228 -5.18 5.09 1.74
N SER A 229 -3.87 5.20 1.65
CA SER A 229 -3.17 6.43 1.24
C SER A 229 -3.14 6.57 -0.28
N LEU A 230 -3.70 7.65 -0.78
CA LEU A 230 -3.69 8.00 -2.19
C LEU A 230 -2.63 9.08 -2.44
N CYS A 231 -1.40 8.65 -2.70
CA CYS A 231 -0.27 9.52 -2.97
C CYS A 231 -0.24 9.97 -4.44
N ASN A 232 0.41 11.11 -4.71
CA ASN A 232 0.70 11.60 -6.04
C ASN A 232 1.61 10.65 -6.81
N VAL A 233 1.53 10.69 -8.15
CA VAL A 233 2.30 9.75 -8.99
C VAL A 233 3.80 10.00 -8.86
N ILE A 234 4.24 11.26 -8.81
CA ILE A 234 5.66 11.61 -8.65
C ILE A 234 6.21 10.99 -7.36
N TYR A 235 5.52 11.18 -6.23
CA TYR A 235 5.90 10.54 -4.98
C TYR A 235 5.98 9.01 -5.09
N LYS A 236 4.99 8.39 -5.75
CA LYS A 236 4.99 6.93 -5.97
C LYS A 236 6.19 6.46 -6.80
N ILE A 237 6.66 7.27 -7.76
CA ILE A 237 7.86 6.94 -8.53
C ILE A 237 9.09 7.01 -7.62
N ILE A 238 9.24 8.07 -6.82
CA ILE A 238 10.31 8.22 -5.84
C ILE A 238 10.36 7.01 -4.90
N SER A 239 9.26 6.72 -4.21
CA SER A 239 9.17 5.61 -3.27
C SER A 239 9.44 4.26 -3.94
N LYS A 240 9.07 4.10 -5.23
CA LYS A 240 9.33 2.88 -6.00
C LYS A 240 10.79 2.72 -6.39
N VAL A 241 11.48 3.80 -6.77
CA VAL A 241 12.93 3.78 -7.06
C VAL A 241 13.69 3.35 -5.81
N MET A 242 13.41 3.98 -4.67
CA MET A 242 14.03 3.63 -3.39
C MET A 242 13.70 2.18 -2.98
N ALA A 243 12.45 1.78 -3.09
CA ALA A 243 12.02 0.40 -2.81
C ALA A 243 12.69 -0.63 -3.71
N ASN A 244 12.92 -0.31 -4.99
CA ASN A 244 13.60 -1.22 -5.91
C ASN A 244 15.07 -1.45 -5.50
N ARG A 245 15.80 -0.39 -5.07
CA ARG A 245 17.18 -0.55 -4.56
C ARG A 245 17.21 -1.34 -3.26
N LEU A 246 16.31 -1.00 -2.32
CA LEU A 246 16.23 -1.71 -1.03
C LEU A 246 15.96 -3.20 -1.21
N LYS A 247 15.15 -3.58 -2.19
CA LYS A 247 14.85 -4.98 -2.52
C LYS A 247 16.09 -5.81 -2.88
N LEU A 248 17.10 -5.21 -3.47
CA LEU A 248 18.31 -5.93 -3.89
C LEU A 248 19.10 -6.47 -2.69
N ILE A 249 19.00 -5.80 -1.54
CA ILE A 249 19.74 -6.15 -0.32
C ILE A 249 18.85 -6.72 0.79
N LEU A 250 17.53 -6.68 0.60
CA LEU A 250 16.55 -6.98 1.67
C LEU A 250 16.66 -8.40 2.20
N SER A 251 16.95 -9.39 1.36
CA SER A 251 17.06 -10.80 1.75
C SER A 251 18.19 -11.06 2.75
N GLN A 252 19.21 -10.21 2.78
CA GLN A 252 20.34 -10.28 3.69
C GLN A 252 20.10 -9.47 4.99
N LEU A 253 19.25 -8.44 4.91
CA LEU A 253 18.91 -7.60 6.06
C LEU A 253 17.85 -8.25 6.97
N ILE A 254 16.91 -9.00 6.38
CA ILE A 254 15.76 -9.53 7.09
C ILE A 254 15.96 -11.00 7.43
N SER A 255 15.74 -11.35 8.69
CA SER A 255 15.87 -12.71 9.23
C SER A 255 15.07 -13.74 8.44
N PRO A 256 15.53 -15.00 8.31
CA PRO A 256 14.88 -16.04 7.51
C PRO A 256 13.45 -16.36 7.95
N THR A 257 13.11 -16.10 9.22
CA THR A 257 11.79 -16.35 9.80
C THR A 257 10.69 -15.42 9.30
N GLN A 258 11.05 -14.26 8.70
CA GLN A 258 10.11 -13.34 8.05
C GLN A 258 9.98 -13.67 6.56
N SER A 259 8.78 -14.01 6.09
CA SER A 259 8.54 -14.37 4.68
C SER A 259 7.77 -13.30 3.88
N ALA A 260 7.21 -12.28 4.53
CA ALA A 260 6.46 -11.25 3.82
C ALA A 260 7.38 -10.28 3.07
N PHE A 261 7.02 -9.91 1.85
CA PHE A 261 7.65 -8.87 1.00
C PHE A 261 9.14 -9.05 0.70
N VAL A 262 9.78 -10.12 1.16
CA VAL A 262 11.19 -10.43 0.88
C VAL A 262 11.28 -11.23 -0.42
N PRO A 263 12.08 -10.78 -1.40
CA PRO A 263 12.24 -11.50 -2.66
C PRO A 263 12.66 -12.95 -2.47
N GLY A 264 12.02 -13.88 -3.19
CA GLY A 264 12.34 -15.32 -3.16
C GLY A 264 11.77 -16.09 -1.97
N ARG A 265 11.11 -15.44 -1.00
CA ARG A 265 10.43 -16.11 0.11
C ARG A 265 8.93 -16.22 -0.15
N LEU A 266 8.35 -17.36 0.22
CA LEU A 266 6.92 -17.63 0.04
C LEU A 266 6.23 -17.76 1.40
N ILE A 267 4.98 -17.32 1.48
CA ILE A 267 4.15 -17.50 2.69
C ILE A 267 3.98 -18.98 3.03
N PHE A 268 3.93 -19.83 1.99
CA PHE A 268 3.75 -21.29 2.15
C PHE A 268 4.89 -21.92 2.94
N ASP A 269 6.11 -21.39 2.85
CA ASP A 269 7.25 -21.92 3.62
C ASP A 269 6.98 -21.80 5.12
N ASN A 270 6.57 -20.61 5.59
CA ASN A 270 6.22 -20.41 7.00
C ASN A 270 4.98 -21.19 7.41
N VAL A 271 3.97 -21.31 6.53
CA VAL A 271 2.75 -22.09 6.81
C VAL A 271 3.08 -23.55 7.00
N LEU A 272 3.93 -24.15 6.16
CA LEU A 272 4.35 -25.54 6.27
C LEU A 272 5.14 -25.79 7.55
N VAL A 273 6.12 -24.93 7.86
CA VAL A 273 6.90 -25.02 9.10
C VAL A 273 6.00 -24.91 10.33
N ALA A 274 5.07 -23.93 10.34
CA ALA A 274 4.11 -23.79 11.43
C ALA A 274 3.22 -25.01 11.59
N TYR A 275 2.72 -25.56 10.48
CA TYR A 275 1.89 -26.78 10.48
C TYR A 275 2.64 -27.96 11.10
N GLU A 276 3.86 -28.23 10.66
CA GLU A 276 4.69 -29.33 11.17
C GLU A 276 4.98 -29.17 12.67
N ILE A 277 5.31 -27.96 13.13
CA ILE A 277 5.54 -27.69 14.55
C ILE A 277 4.27 -27.94 15.36
N LEU A 278 3.14 -27.36 14.94
CA LEU A 278 1.85 -27.52 15.66
C LEU A 278 1.40 -28.98 15.67
N HIS A 279 1.60 -29.70 14.56
CA HIS A 279 1.31 -31.14 14.46
C HIS A 279 2.20 -31.97 15.41
N ALA A 280 3.51 -31.68 15.44
CA ALA A 280 4.44 -32.32 16.38
C ALA A 280 4.07 -32.05 17.84
N MET A 281 3.67 -30.80 18.16
CA MET A 281 3.20 -30.40 19.48
C MET A 281 1.92 -31.17 19.87
N HIS A 282 0.96 -31.35 18.94
CA HIS A 282 -0.28 -32.07 19.16
C HIS A 282 -0.05 -33.56 19.39
N LEU A 283 0.89 -34.20 18.69
CA LEU A 283 1.24 -35.61 18.82
C LEU A 283 2.04 -35.94 20.08
N LYS A 284 2.63 -34.91 20.73
CA LYS A 284 3.46 -35.11 21.94
C LYS A 284 2.61 -35.46 23.15
N LYS A 285 2.32 -36.74 23.35
CA LYS A 285 1.52 -37.26 24.47
C LYS A 285 2.30 -37.61 25.74
N LYS A 286 3.65 -37.61 25.69
CA LYS A 286 4.50 -38.01 26.83
C LYS A 286 5.58 -36.92 27.08
N GLY A 287 5.90 -36.70 28.34
CA GLY A 287 6.94 -35.78 28.80
C GLY A 287 6.41 -34.77 29.83
N LYS A 288 7.33 -34.28 30.70
CA LYS A 288 6.99 -33.30 31.77
C LYS A 288 6.96 -31.85 31.29
N LYS A 289 7.52 -31.57 30.08
CA LYS A 289 7.61 -30.23 29.52
C LYS A 289 6.60 -30.04 28.40
N GLY A 290 5.67 -29.11 28.58
CA GLY A 290 4.75 -28.65 27.55
C GLY A 290 5.46 -27.72 26.56
N SER A 291 4.81 -27.47 25.41
CA SER A 291 5.21 -26.44 24.45
C SER A 291 4.04 -25.50 24.22
N LEU A 292 4.31 -24.23 23.96
CA LEU A 292 3.33 -23.16 23.72
C LEU A 292 3.55 -22.59 22.32
N ALA A 293 2.47 -22.32 21.62
CA ALA A 293 2.46 -21.51 20.41
C ALA A 293 1.59 -20.29 20.65
N LEU A 294 2.15 -19.10 20.56
CA LEU A 294 1.47 -17.83 20.75
C LEU A 294 1.33 -17.10 19.43
N LYS A 295 0.10 -16.79 19.03
CA LYS A 295 -0.14 -15.90 17.89
C LYS A 295 -0.31 -14.48 18.37
N LEU A 296 0.51 -13.57 17.83
CA LEU A 296 0.42 -12.13 18.04
C LEU A 296 -0.04 -11.45 16.75
N ASP A 297 -0.95 -10.49 16.90
CA ASP A 297 -1.44 -9.60 15.84
C ASP A 297 -1.24 -8.15 16.29
N VAL A 298 -0.47 -7.38 15.54
CA VAL A 298 -0.15 -5.99 15.87
C VAL A 298 -1.25 -5.09 15.33
N SER A 299 -2.10 -4.60 16.23
CA SER A 299 -3.18 -3.69 15.86
C SER A 299 -2.67 -2.38 15.27
N LYS A 300 -3.09 -2.08 14.03
CA LYS A 300 -2.69 -0.85 13.31
C LYS A 300 -1.17 -0.72 13.16
N ALA A 301 -0.51 -1.81 12.82
CA ALA A 301 0.94 -1.92 12.76
C ALA A 301 1.61 -0.78 11.98
N TYR A 302 1.15 -0.50 10.76
CA TYR A 302 1.68 0.59 9.94
C TYR A 302 1.44 1.98 10.54
N ASP A 303 0.25 2.21 11.09
CA ASP A 303 -0.18 3.52 11.58
C ASP A 303 0.56 3.92 12.88
N ARG A 304 1.22 2.97 13.56
CA ARG A 304 1.88 3.14 14.87
C ARG A 304 3.40 3.06 14.83
N VAL A 305 4.01 2.92 13.66
CA VAL A 305 5.47 2.91 13.55
C VAL A 305 6.02 4.29 13.93
N GLU A 306 6.87 4.34 14.96
CA GLU A 306 7.55 5.57 15.38
C GLU A 306 8.69 5.90 14.42
N TRP A 307 8.73 7.14 13.93
CA TRP A 307 9.72 7.56 12.94
C TRP A 307 11.14 7.58 13.49
N SER A 308 11.31 7.98 14.76
CA SER A 308 12.60 7.90 15.45
C SER A 308 13.12 6.46 15.46
N PHE A 309 12.24 5.48 15.69
CA PHE A 309 12.64 4.07 15.67
C PHE A 309 13.05 3.61 14.26
N VAL A 310 12.35 4.05 13.20
CA VAL A 310 12.75 3.74 11.80
C VAL A 310 14.16 4.27 11.52
N SER A 311 14.42 5.53 11.87
CA SER A 311 15.72 6.18 11.67
C SER A 311 16.82 5.46 12.40
N GLU A 312 16.67 5.26 13.71
CA GLU A 312 17.66 4.59 14.56
C GLU A 312 17.94 3.14 14.14
N MET A 313 16.88 2.41 13.73
CA MET A 313 17.02 1.05 13.19
C MET A 313 17.93 1.02 11.97
N MET A 314 17.73 1.92 11.02
CA MET A 314 18.56 1.98 9.81
C MET A 314 20.00 2.37 10.15
N ILE A 315 20.19 3.35 11.04
CA ILE A 315 21.53 3.75 11.50
C ILE A 315 22.25 2.57 12.16
N LYS A 316 21.59 1.86 13.07
CA LYS A 316 22.16 0.68 13.76
C LYS A 316 22.50 -0.47 12.81
N MET A 317 21.67 -0.69 11.78
CA MET A 317 21.96 -1.66 10.73
C MET A 317 23.13 -1.24 9.83
N GLY A 318 23.54 0.03 9.83
CA GLY A 318 24.67 0.56 9.05
C GLY A 318 24.30 1.21 7.72
N PHE A 319 23.03 1.64 7.54
CA PHE A 319 22.63 2.36 6.33
C PHE A 319 23.38 3.70 6.20
N PRO A 320 23.70 4.15 4.96
CA PRO A 320 24.29 5.46 4.73
C PRO A 320 23.36 6.57 5.23
N GLU A 321 23.90 7.57 5.91
CA GLU A 321 23.13 8.70 6.48
C GLU A 321 22.28 9.38 5.42
N VAL A 322 22.85 9.66 4.25
CA VAL A 322 22.16 10.26 3.10
C VAL A 322 20.94 9.42 2.66
N TRP A 323 21.00 8.09 2.77
CA TRP A 323 19.87 7.20 2.48
C TRP A 323 18.80 7.32 3.56
N VAL A 324 19.20 7.32 4.83
CA VAL A 324 18.29 7.49 5.98
C VAL A 324 17.54 8.80 5.86
N ASP A 325 18.22 9.91 5.58
CA ASP A 325 17.61 11.23 5.43
C ASP A 325 16.53 11.26 4.31
N ARG A 326 16.81 10.63 3.17
CA ARG A 326 15.83 10.53 2.07
C ARG A 326 14.60 9.72 2.47
N VAL A 327 14.80 8.59 3.15
CA VAL A 327 13.69 7.79 3.69
C VAL A 327 12.90 8.61 4.69
N MET A 328 13.57 9.28 5.61
CA MET A 328 12.92 10.09 6.63
C MET A 328 12.16 11.28 6.01
N CYS A 329 12.70 11.93 4.99
CA CYS A 329 11.97 12.93 4.23
C CYS A 329 10.68 12.35 3.62
N CYS A 330 10.73 11.16 3.03
CA CYS A 330 9.53 10.50 2.48
C CYS A 330 8.46 10.24 3.53
N VAL A 331 8.81 9.83 4.76
CA VAL A 331 7.86 9.40 5.78
C VAL A 331 7.42 10.52 6.73
N SER A 332 8.24 11.55 6.96
CA SER A 332 8.00 12.58 7.98
C SER A 332 7.42 13.90 7.44
N THR A 333 7.41 14.11 6.12
CA THR A 333 6.90 15.36 5.52
C THR A 333 5.48 15.27 4.92
N PRO A 334 4.75 14.14 4.96
CA PRO A 334 3.41 14.11 4.40
C PRO A 334 2.44 14.94 5.23
N SER A 335 1.45 15.52 4.53
CA SER A 335 0.23 16.02 5.12
C SER A 335 -0.96 15.24 4.56
N PHE A 336 -1.98 15.03 5.39
CA PHE A 336 -3.13 14.21 5.02
C PHE A 336 -4.43 14.99 5.04
N SER A 337 -5.33 14.64 4.12
CA SER A 337 -6.76 14.92 4.27
C SER A 337 -7.53 13.61 4.22
N VAL A 338 -8.66 13.55 4.92
CA VAL A 338 -9.54 12.37 4.89
C VAL A 338 -10.60 12.57 3.82
N LYS A 339 -10.71 11.59 2.93
CA LYS A 339 -11.71 11.63 1.84
C LYS A 339 -12.97 10.87 2.25
N ILE A 340 -14.04 11.60 2.56
CA ILE A 340 -15.33 11.06 2.95
C ILE A 340 -16.32 11.31 1.81
N ASN A 341 -16.98 10.25 1.33
CA ASN A 341 -17.98 10.31 0.26
C ASN A 341 -17.56 11.09 -0.99
N GLY A 342 -16.23 11.11 -1.29
CA GLY A 342 -15.66 11.74 -2.47
C GLY A 342 -15.08 13.15 -2.26
N LYS A 343 -15.35 13.81 -1.14
CA LYS A 343 -14.77 15.11 -0.77
C LYS A 343 -13.62 14.94 0.22
N ALA A 344 -12.58 15.76 0.10
CA ALA A 344 -11.44 15.79 1.01
C ALA A 344 -11.68 16.80 2.13
N TYR A 345 -11.36 16.43 3.37
CA TYR A 345 -11.56 17.24 4.56
C TYR A 345 -10.34 17.21 5.46
N GLY A 346 -10.13 18.31 6.18
CA GLY A 346 -9.09 18.46 7.18
C GLY A 346 -7.69 18.57 6.60
N ASN A 347 -6.76 18.91 7.48
CA ASN A 347 -5.32 18.86 7.25
C ASN A 347 -4.67 18.24 8.48
N ILE A 348 -4.22 16.99 8.37
CA ILE A 348 -3.62 16.22 9.45
C ILE A 348 -2.13 16.14 9.17
N ILE A 349 -1.34 16.61 10.13
CA ILE A 349 0.12 16.50 10.10
C ILE A 349 0.50 15.38 11.06
N PRO A 350 0.97 14.23 10.55
CA PRO A 350 1.39 13.11 11.39
C PRO A 350 2.71 13.39 12.09
N SER A 351 2.97 12.67 13.17
CA SER A 351 4.28 12.60 13.83
C SER A 351 4.79 11.17 13.98
N ARG A 352 4.02 10.18 13.52
CA ARG A 352 4.39 8.77 13.34
C ARG A 352 3.55 8.10 12.27
N GLY A 353 3.86 6.87 11.96
CA GLY A 353 3.11 5.99 11.07
C GLY A 353 3.71 5.91 9.66
N LEU A 354 3.46 4.77 9.02
CA LEU A 354 3.80 4.50 7.62
C LEU A 354 2.51 4.45 6.79
N ARG A 355 2.56 4.98 5.58
CA ARG A 355 1.39 5.00 4.70
C ARG A 355 1.03 3.62 4.20
N GLN A 356 -0.25 3.24 4.32
CA GLN A 356 -0.79 2.04 3.68
C GLN A 356 -0.96 2.27 2.18
N GLU A 357 -0.51 1.33 1.34
CA GLU A 357 -0.41 1.41 -0.13
C GLU A 357 0.74 2.28 -0.67
N ASP A 358 1.63 2.77 0.16
CA ASP A 358 2.91 3.31 -0.28
C ASP A 358 3.87 2.17 -0.65
N LEU A 359 4.71 2.39 -1.66
CA LEU A 359 5.55 1.34 -2.23
C LEU A 359 6.83 1.06 -1.41
N LEU A 360 7.25 2.01 -0.57
CA LEU A 360 8.40 1.89 0.33
C LEU A 360 8.00 1.38 1.72
N SER A 361 6.81 1.75 2.20
CA SER A 361 6.33 1.44 3.56
C SER A 361 6.41 -0.04 3.96
N PRO A 362 6.09 -1.04 3.11
CA PRO A 362 6.23 -2.44 3.48
C PRO A 362 7.66 -2.82 3.89
N TYR A 363 8.66 -2.28 3.23
CA TYR A 363 10.07 -2.59 3.51
C TYR A 363 10.56 -1.91 4.78
N LEU A 364 10.13 -0.66 5.00
CA LEU A 364 10.42 0.04 6.27
C LEU A 364 9.79 -0.67 7.45
N PHE A 365 8.57 -1.17 7.28
CA PHE A 365 7.91 -1.99 8.30
C PHE A 365 8.71 -3.27 8.61
N LEU A 366 9.23 -3.96 7.58
CA LEU A 366 10.07 -5.15 7.78
C LEU A 366 11.37 -4.80 8.54
N LEU A 367 12.01 -3.67 8.24
CA LEU A 367 13.18 -3.21 9.00
C LEU A 367 12.82 -3.01 10.47
N CYS A 368 11.66 -2.39 10.78
CA CYS A 368 11.20 -2.25 12.15
C CYS A 368 10.89 -3.60 12.82
N ALA A 369 10.24 -4.51 12.11
CA ALA A 369 9.91 -5.85 12.60
C ALA A 369 11.18 -6.68 12.90
N GLU A 370 12.29 -6.40 12.22
CA GLU A 370 13.59 -7.03 12.49
C GLU A 370 14.11 -6.69 13.88
N GLY A 371 13.73 -5.55 14.47
CA GLY A 371 14.01 -5.23 15.85
C GLY A 371 13.39 -6.25 16.82
N PHE A 372 12.12 -6.61 16.59
CA PHE A 372 11.45 -7.65 17.38
C PHE A 372 12.13 -9.02 17.20
N THR A 373 12.47 -9.39 15.97
CA THR A 373 13.18 -10.63 15.67
C THR A 373 14.55 -10.67 16.36
N SER A 374 15.28 -9.54 16.38
CA SER A 374 16.57 -9.41 17.04
C SER A 374 16.48 -9.58 18.56
N LEU A 375 15.40 -9.06 19.19
CA LEU A 375 15.13 -9.28 20.61
C LEU A 375 14.82 -10.75 20.92
N LEU A 376 14.03 -11.43 20.09
CA LEU A 376 13.76 -12.86 20.24
C LEU A 376 15.04 -13.69 20.10
N ALA A 377 15.86 -13.37 19.10
CA ALA A 377 17.17 -14.03 18.91
C ALA A 377 18.14 -13.78 20.08
N LYS A 378 18.10 -12.58 20.69
CA LYS A 378 18.86 -12.29 21.92
C LYS A 378 18.34 -13.13 23.08
N ALA A 379 17.02 -13.20 23.29
CA ALA A 379 16.42 -14.00 24.34
C ALA A 379 16.76 -15.50 24.18
N GLU A 380 16.85 -16.00 22.95
CA GLU A 380 17.27 -17.36 22.65
C GLU A 380 18.76 -17.57 23.02
N ARG A 381 19.67 -16.66 22.62
CA ARG A 381 21.09 -16.74 23.00
C ARG A 381 21.32 -16.66 24.51
N ASP A 382 20.52 -15.85 25.19
CA ASP A 382 20.57 -15.69 26.66
C ASP A 382 19.92 -16.88 27.40
N GLY A 383 19.37 -17.88 26.67
CA GLY A 383 18.70 -19.04 27.26
C GLY A 383 17.33 -18.75 27.89
N LYS A 384 16.79 -17.55 27.68
CA LYS A 384 15.49 -17.10 28.19
C LYS A 384 14.31 -17.62 27.35
N LEU A 385 14.58 -17.95 26.08
CA LEU A 385 13.59 -18.47 25.15
C LEU A 385 14.14 -19.76 24.51
N ASN A 386 13.41 -20.86 24.66
CA ASN A 386 13.78 -22.15 24.06
C ASN A 386 12.72 -22.57 23.05
N GLY A 387 13.01 -22.41 21.77
CA GLY A 387 12.09 -22.78 20.70
C GLY A 387 11.65 -24.26 20.71
N VAL A 388 10.76 -24.58 19.81
CA VAL A 388 10.21 -25.93 19.63
C VAL A 388 10.89 -26.58 18.43
N ALA A 389 11.31 -27.85 18.59
CA ALA A 389 11.83 -28.69 17.52
C ALA A 389 10.86 -29.83 17.21
N ILE A 390 10.73 -30.15 15.93
CA ILE A 390 9.86 -31.25 15.45
C ILE A 390 10.39 -32.60 15.89
N CYS A 391 11.73 -32.76 15.88
CA CYS A 391 12.41 -33.95 16.34
C CYS A 391 13.75 -33.55 17.00
N ARG A 392 14.47 -34.58 17.56
CA ARG A 392 15.74 -34.32 18.30
C ARG A 392 16.86 -33.69 17.47
N THR A 393 16.86 -33.95 16.17
CA THR A 393 17.88 -33.47 15.23
C THR A 393 17.46 -32.21 14.46
N ALA A 394 16.19 -31.83 14.56
CA ALA A 394 15.67 -30.64 13.88
C ALA A 394 16.09 -29.35 14.61
N PRO A 395 16.28 -28.25 13.87
CA PRO A 395 16.51 -26.96 14.48
C PRO A 395 15.31 -26.55 15.35
N LYS A 396 15.58 -25.81 16.41
CA LYS A 396 14.54 -25.19 17.22
C LYS A 396 14.06 -23.93 16.51
N ILE A 397 12.74 -23.78 16.42
CA ILE A 397 12.11 -22.57 15.88
C ILE A 397 11.48 -21.82 17.04
N THR A 398 11.84 -20.56 17.19
CA THR A 398 11.32 -19.64 18.20
C THR A 398 10.23 -18.74 17.67
N ASN A 399 10.30 -18.37 16.37
CA ASN A 399 9.35 -17.46 15.76
C ASN A 399 9.22 -17.67 14.25
N LEU A 400 8.03 -17.37 13.74
CA LEU A 400 7.73 -17.26 12.31
C LEU A 400 6.88 -16.00 12.12
N LEU A 401 7.26 -15.16 11.14
CA LEU A 401 6.62 -13.88 10.89
C LEU A 401 6.10 -13.79 9.44
N PHE A 402 4.96 -13.13 9.30
CA PHE A 402 4.43 -12.71 8.01
C PHE A 402 3.87 -11.29 8.14
N ALA A 403 4.68 -10.29 7.80
CA ALA A 403 4.43 -8.88 8.07
C ALA A 403 4.13 -8.63 9.56
N ASP A 404 2.91 -8.24 9.91
CA ASP A 404 2.43 -7.97 11.27
C ASP A 404 1.94 -9.21 12.01
N ASP A 405 1.65 -10.32 11.31
CA ASP A 405 1.31 -11.60 11.94
C ASP A 405 2.57 -12.30 12.45
N SER A 406 2.58 -12.68 13.72
CA SER A 406 3.70 -13.36 14.36
C SER A 406 3.24 -14.60 15.10
N LEU A 407 3.97 -15.71 14.90
CA LEU A 407 3.85 -16.93 15.69
C LEU A 407 5.14 -17.13 16.50
N ILE A 408 5.01 -17.23 17.82
CA ILE A 408 6.11 -17.48 18.74
C ILE A 408 5.93 -18.89 19.31
N PHE A 409 7.03 -19.65 19.36
CA PHE A 409 7.08 -21.00 19.93
C PHE A 409 8.05 -21.03 21.09
N CYS A 410 7.57 -21.51 22.24
CA CYS A 410 8.36 -21.61 23.46
C CYS A 410 7.97 -22.84 24.30
N GLN A 411 8.72 -23.09 25.36
CA GLN A 411 8.31 -24.09 26.34
C GLN A 411 7.24 -23.50 27.27
N ALA A 412 6.26 -24.31 27.64
CA ALA A 412 5.19 -23.90 28.57
C ALA A 412 5.71 -23.93 30.01
N ASN A 413 6.44 -22.90 30.39
CA ASN A 413 6.92 -22.67 31.75
C ASN A 413 6.90 -21.18 32.07
N GLU A 414 6.83 -20.83 33.36
CA GLU A 414 6.70 -19.43 33.84
C GLU A 414 7.87 -18.51 33.47
N ASN A 415 9.04 -19.06 33.12
CA ASN A 415 10.21 -18.27 32.78
C ASN A 415 10.23 -17.84 31.29
N GLU A 416 9.45 -18.51 30.44
CA GLU A 416 9.42 -18.22 28.98
C GLU A 416 8.10 -17.57 28.53
N VAL A 417 7.09 -17.53 29.37
CA VAL A 417 5.78 -16.92 29.11
C VAL A 417 5.64 -15.59 29.83
#